data_27c1299ce8a7161abb434201f5abd673
#
_entry.id   27c1299ce8a7161abb434201f5abd673
#
_cell.length_a   1.000
_cell.length_b   1.000
_cell.length_c   1.000
_cell.angle_alpha   90.00
_cell.angle_beta   90.00
_cell.angle_gamma   90.00
#
_symmetry.space_group_name_H-M   'P 1'
#
loop_
_entity.id
_entity.type
_entity.pdbx_description
1 polymer ?
#
loop_
_entity_poly.entity_id
_entity_poly.type
_entity_poly.pdbx_seq_one_letter_code
_entity_poly.pdbx_strand_id
1 'polypeptide(L)'
;MKPAAFEYHSPETAEEATELLADLPDAKLMAGNQSFGIIMSNRLATPDHVIDISDVEGLRYVDVGDDTVEIGAMTRHADVEHSDDLAEVLPLVPEAAQHIAGPAVRNRGTVGGTLGEADPAGNHSCTLLALDAELAVASADGERTIPIDEFFLAYMLTAVEDDELIMSVRVSREAFPVERTGMRFTVEKRAAQTWPTLGASAVVRVDDPDADEPVIEDARLSFANAADVPLRTHDAEAEVTGEPLSEGLLESVADTVYDAVEPQEEMHADETYKRELAATFARRSLATAYDRAQGLDE
;
A
#
# COMPACT_ATOMS: atom_id res chain seq x y z
N MET A 1 -21.25 -8.92 -18.09
CA MET A 1 -22.07 -10.16 -18.04
C MET A 1 -22.53 -10.38 -16.61
N LYS A 2 -23.42 -11.36 -16.34
CA LYS A 2 -23.75 -11.74 -14.97
C LYS A 2 -22.73 -12.77 -14.48
N PRO A 3 -22.34 -12.76 -13.18
CA PRO A 3 -21.56 -13.82 -12.56
C PRO A 3 -22.18 -15.20 -12.75
N ALA A 4 -21.41 -16.27 -12.53
CA ALA A 4 -21.96 -17.59 -12.29
C ALA A 4 -22.87 -17.57 -11.04
N ALA A 5 -23.69 -18.59 -10.84
CA ALA A 5 -24.48 -18.70 -9.62
C ALA A 5 -23.54 -19.02 -8.44
N PHE A 6 -23.78 -18.42 -7.30
CA PHE A 6 -23.09 -18.65 -6.03
C PHE A 6 -24.06 -18.53 -4.88
N GLU A 7 -23.73 -19.07 -3.73
CA GLU A 7 -24.42 -18.80 -2.47
C GLU A 7 -23.82 -17.54 -1.82
N TYR A 8 -24.71 -16.65 -1.36
CA TYR A 8 -24.33 -15.37 -0.77
C TYR A 8 -24.49 -15.40 0.74
N HIS A 9 -23.47 -14.98 1.45
CA HIS A 9 -23.40 -14.88 2.90
C HIS A 9 -23.07 -13.44 3.30
N SER A 10 -23.63 -12.94 4.38
CA SER A 10 -23.40 -11.58 4.89
C SER A 10 -23.28 -11.64 6.42
N PRO A 11 -22.11 -12.02 6.95
CA PRO A 11 -21.85 -12.04 8.38
C PRO A 11 -21.89 -10.61 8.95
N GLU A 12 -22.27 -10.49 10.23
CA GLU A 12 -22.28 -9.21 10.95
C GLU A 12 -21.00 -9.02 11.78
N THR A 13 -20.25 -10.10 12.06
CA THR A 13 -19.02 -10.06 12.86
C THR A 13 -17.86 -10.73 12.14
N ALA A 14 -16.64 -10.40 12.56
CA ALA A 14 -15.43 -11.04 12.03
C ALA A 14 -15.38 -12.54 12.41
N GLU A 15 -15.86 -12.91 13.59
CA GLU A 15 -15.96 -14.29 14.04
C GLU A 15 -16.86 -15.11 13.11
N GLU A 16 -18.07 -14.62 12.80
CA GLU A 16 -18.96 -15.27 11.82
C GLU A 16 -18.32 -15.38 10.43
N ALA A 17 -17.56 -14.36 9.99
CA ALA A 17 -16.89 -14.38 8.70
C ALA A 17 -15.80 -15.45 8.64
N THR A 18 -14.99 -15.59 9.69
CA THR A 18 -13.92 -16.61 9.78
C THR A 18 -14.48 -18.03 9.95
N GLU A 19 -15.57 -18.21 10.70
CA GLU A 19 -16.29 -19.49 10.78
C GLU A 19 -16.82 -19.89 9.39
N LEU A 20 -17.42 -18.98 8.64
CA LEU A 20 -17.90 -19.25 7.27
C LEU A 20 -16.73 -19.61 6.32
N LEU A 21 -15.57 -18.95 6.44
CA LEU A 21 -14.38 -19.30 5.65
C LEU A 21 -13.87 -20.71 5.96
N ALA A 22 -13.87 -21.08 7.24
CA ALA A 22 -13.43 -22.42 7.66
C ALA A 22 -14.39 -23.54 7.23
N ASP A 23 -15.72 -23.27 7.23
CA ASP A 23 -16.75 -24.25 6.98
C ASP A 23 -17.10 -24.43 5.49
N LEU A 24 -16.90 -23.40 4.65
CA LEU A 24 -17.37 -23.38 3.28
C LEU A 24 -16.21 -23.56 2.27
N PRO A 25 -16.17 -24.67 1.53
CA PRO A 25 -15.16 -24.87 0.50
C PRO A 25 -15.35 -23.85 -0.63
N ASP A 26 -14.24 -23.44 -1.25
CA ASP A 26 -14.22 -22.45 -2.34
C ASP A 26 -14.92 -21.11 -2.02
N ALA A 27 -15.07 -20.77 -0.74
CA ALA A 27 -15.56 -19.46 -0.33
C ALA A 27 -14.55 -18.37 -0.67
N LYS A 28 -15.07 -17.21 -1.09
CA LYS A 28 -14.26 -16.01 -1.33
C LYS A 28 -14.87 -14.80 -0.64
N LEU A 29 -13.99 -14.04 0.03
CA LEU A 29 -14.37 -12.77 0.66
C LEU A 29 -14.66 -11.70 -0.40
N MET A 30 -15.69 -10.93 -0.15
CA MET A 30 -16.04 -9.74 -0.92
C MET A 30 -16.05 -8.52 0.00
N ALA A 31 -15.06 -7.63 -0.17
CA ALA A 31 -14.99 -6.35 0.52
C ALA A 31 -15.66 -5.24 -0.32
N GLY A 32 -14.91 -4.22 -0.78
CA GLY A 32 -15.43 -3.11 -1.58
C GLY A 32 -15.96 -3.46 -2.98
N ASN A 33 -15.70 -4.67 -3.46
CA ASN A 33 -16.18 -5.23 -4.73
C ASN A 33 -15.81 -4.42 -5.99
N GLN A 34 -14.64 -3.76 -5.98
CA GLN A 34 -14.21 -2.93 -7.11
C GLN A 34 -13.42 -3.70 -8.17
N SER A 35 -12.74 -4.77 -7.81
CA SER A 35 -12.05 -5.72 -8.71
C SER A 35 -12.79 -7.05 -8.78
N PHE A 36 -13.11 -7.66 -7.63
CA PHE A 36 -13.70 -9.00 -7.56
C PHE A 36 -15.02 -9.13 -8.33
N GLY A 37 -15.91 -8.13 -8.25
CA GLY A 37 -17.16 -8.11 -9.01
C GLY A 37 -16.95 -8.09 -10.54
N ILE A 38 -15.90 -7.45 -11.01
CA ILE A 38 -15.52 -7.43 -12.44
C ILE A 38 -14.99 -8.82 -12.85
N ILE A 39 -14.12 -9.41 -12.03
CA ILE A 39 -13.55 -10.76 -12.22
C ILE A 39 -14.67 -11.79 -12.31
N MET A 40 -15.62 -11.81 -11.36
CA MET A 40 -16.79 -12.69 -11.38
C MET A 40 -17.71 -12.43 -12.59
N SER A 41 -17.96 -11.16 -12.95
CA SER A 41 -18.83 -10.81 -14.08
C SER A 41 -18.25 -11.28 -15.41
N ASN A 42 -16.93 -11.37 -15.53
CA ASN A 42 -16.22 -11.93 -16.68
C ASN A 42 -16.00 -13.45 -16.56
N ARG A 43 -16.45 -14.08 -15.45
CA ARG A 43 -16.27 -15.51 -15.16
C ARG A 43 -14.81 -15.98 -15.11
N LEU A 44 -13.93 -15.09 -14.71
CA LEU A 44 -12.53 -15.41 -14.44
C LEU A 44 -12.37 -16.05 -13.03
N ALA A 45 -13.33 -15.78 -12.12
CA ALA A 45 -13.55 -16.54 -10.90
C ALA A 45 -15.03 -16.94 -10.80
N THR A 46 -15.27 -18.17 -10.35
CA THR A 46 -16.62 -18.73 -10.17
C THR A 46 -16.74 -19.45 -8.83
N PRO A 47 -16.58 -18.73 -7.69
CA PRO A 47 -16.65 -19.35 -6.39
C PRO A 47 -18.06 -19.93 -6.13
N ASP A 48 -18.14 -20.99 -5.37
CA ASP A 48 -19.42 -21.56 -4.93
C ASP A 48 -20.08 -20.69 -3.86
N HIS A 49 -19.28 -20.02 -3.02
CA HIS A 49 -19.73 -19.17 -1.92
C HIS A 49 -19.04 -17.80 -1.98
N VAL A 50 -19.81 -16.73 -1.76
CA VAL A 50 -19.31 -15.35 -1.61
C VAL A 50 -19.72 -14.85 -0.23
N ILE A 51 -18.71 -14.47 0.57
CA ILE A 51 -18.89 -13.92 1.92
C ILE A 51 -18.67 -12.41 1.82
N ASP A 52 -19.76 -11.64 1.88
CA ASP A 52 -19.71 -10.17 1.84
C ASP A 52 -19.47 -9.63 3.25
N ILE A 53 -18.28 -9.04 3.44
CA ILE A 53 -17.83 -8.48 4.71
C ILE A 53 -18.09 -6.97 4.83
N SER A 54 -18.87 -6.38 3.91
CA SER A 54 -19.11 -4.93 3.90
C SER A 54 -19.82 -4.40 5.13
N ASP A 55 -20.61 -5.24 5.79
CA ASP A 55 -21.40 -4.90 6.98
C ASP A 55 -20.80 -5.48 8.28
N VAL A 56 -19.60 -6.09 8.22
CA VAL A 56 -18.92 -6.59 9.42
C VAL A 56 -18.52 -5.43 10.32
N GLU A 57 -19.02 -5.47 11.56
CA GLU A 57 -18.73 -4.45 12.56
C GLU A 57 -17.23 -4.46 12.97
N GLY A 58 -16.68 -3.31 13.31
CA GLY A 58 -15.33 -3.18 13.86
C GLY A 58 -14.19 -3.24 12.83
N LEU A 59 -14.47 -3.41 11.52
CA LEU A 59 -13.43 -3.43 10.48
C LEU A 59 -13.24 -2.09 9.74
N ARG A 60 -14.03 -1.06 10.04
CA ARG A 60 -13.95 0.24 9.38
C ARG A 60 -13.64 1.34 10.38
N TYR A 61 -12.38 1.68 10.51
CA TYR A 61 -11.90 2.74 11.41
C TYR A 61 -10.51 3.19 11.00
N VAL A 62 -10.13 4.37 11.50
CA VAL A 62 -8.77 4.87 11.58
C VAL A 62 -8.56 5.22 13.05
N ASP A 63 -7.58 4.62 13.68
CA ASP A 63 -7.18 4.90 15.05
C ASP A 63 -5.73 5.41 15.07
N VAL A 64 -5.55 6.63 15.52
CA VAL A 64 -4.24 7.29 15.64
C VAL A 64 -3.89 7.38 17.13
N GLY A 65 -3.28 6.29 17.63
CA GLY A 65 -2.77 6.23 18.98
C GLY A 65 -1.43 6.94 19.15
N ASP A 66 -0.90 6.97 20.39
CA ASP A 66 0.39 7.60 20.69
C ASP A 66 1.57 6.86 20.02
N ASP A 67 1.55 5.53 20.02
CA ASP A 67 2.65 4.68 19.54
C ASP A 67 2.38 4.04 18.17
N THR A 68 1.12 3.92 17.79
CA THR A 68 0.71 3.15 16.61
C THR A 68 -0.47 3.81 15.90
N VAL A 69 -0.44 3.80 14.58
CA VAL A 69 -1.60 4.06 13.72
C VAL A 69 -2.17 2.72 13.30
N GLU A 70 -3.48 2.54 13.47
CA GLU A 70 -4.18 1.34 13.02
C GLU A 70 -5.33 1.70 12.07
N ILE A 71 -5.38 1.01 10.92
CA ILE A 71 -6.40 1.21 9.88
C ILE A 71 -7.13 -0.12 9.68
N GLY A 72 -8.42 -0.16 10.00
CA GLY A 72 -9.26 -1.34 9.81
C GLY A 72 -9.39 -1.73 8.33
N ALA A 73 -9.46 -3.03 8.05
CA ALA A 73 -9.43 -3.57 6.69
C ALA A 73 -10.58 -3.06 5.80
N MET A 74 -11.74 -2.77 6.36
CA MET A 74 -12.90 -2.24 5.62
C MET A 74 -12.94 -0.71 5.53
N THR A 75 -11.90 -0.01 6.01
CA THR A 75 -11.75 1.43 5.82
C THR A 75 -11.63 1.75 4.34
N ARG A 76 -12.48 2.63 3.84
CA ARG A 76 -12.54 2.98 2.43
C ARG A 76 -11.39 3.89 2.04
N HIS A 77 -10.94 3.82 0.80
CA HIS A 77 -9.91 4.74 0.30
C HIS A 77 -10.31 6.21 0.46
N ALA A 78 -11.62 6.53 0.34
CA ALA A 78 -12.11 7.88 0.57
C ALA A 78 -12.02 8.32 2.03
N ASP A 79 -12.20 7.40 2.99
CA ASP A 79 -12.04 7.71 4.42
C ASP A 79 -10.56 7.98 4.73
N VAL A 80 -9.64 7.22 4.13
CA VAL A 80 -8.20 7.43 4.24
C VAL A 80 -7.79 8.75 3.59
N GLU A 81 -8.25 9.03 2.36
CA GLU A 81 -7.96 10.25 1.59
C GLU A 81 -8.32 11.53 2.36
N HIS A 82 -9.39 11.50 3.15
CA HIS A 82 -9.93 12.67 3.86
C HIS A 82 -9.69 12.63 5.37
N SER A 83 -8.78 11.78 5.85
CA SER A 83 -8.43 11.71 7.27
C SER A 83 -7.41 12.78 7.62
N ASP A 84 -7.84 13.82 8.33
CA ASP A 84 -6.96 14.87 8.83
C ASP A 84 -5.93 14.30 9.83
N ASP A 85 -6.33 13.33 10.66
CA ASP A 85 -5.46 12.69 11.64
C ASP A 85 -4.32 11.91 10.96
N LEU A 86 -4.62 11.18 9.87
CA LEU A 86 -3.57 10.52 9.07
C LEU A 86 -2.67 11.51 8.35
N ALA A 87 -3.25 12.60 7.83
CA ALA A 87 -2.48 13.63 7.14
C ALA A 87 -1.47 14.32 8.07
N GLU A 88 -1.76 14.41 9.37
CA GLU A 88 -0.86 14.98 10.36
C GLU A 88 0.31 14.04 10.71
N VAL A 89 0.08 12.72 10.84
CA VAL A 89 1.08 11.79 11.38
C VAL A 89 1.75 10.89 10.34
N LEU A 90 1.02 10.50 9.29
CA LEU A 90 1.48 9.65 8.20
C LEU A 90 0.97 10.19 6.83
N PRO A 91 1.37 11.40 6.41
CA PRO A 91 0.82 12.07 5.21
C PRO A 91 0.96 11.26 3.93
N LEU A 92 1.90 10.33 3.86
CA LEU A 92 2.09 9.42 2.73
C LEU A 92 0.84 8.58 2.43
N VAL A 93 0.10 8.15 3.46
CA VAL A 93 -1.05 7.25 3.30
C VAL A 93 -2.24 7.94 2.62
N PRO A 94 -2.73 9.12 3.07
CA PRO A 94 -3.75 9.87 2.34
C PRO A 94 -3.26 10.41 1.00
N GLU A 95 -1.98 10.82 0.86
CA GLU A 95 -1.40 11.23 -0.41
C GLU A 95 -1.45 10.10 -1.46
N ALA A 96 -1.19 8.86 -1.07
CA ALA A 96 -1.33 7.70 -1.97
C ALA A 96 -2.80 7.38 -2.28
N ALA A 97 -3.69 7.49 -1.28
CA ALA A 97 -5.12 7.18 -1.42
C ALA A 97 -5.81 8.07 -2.47
N GLN A 98 -5.52 9.37 -2.50
CA GLN A 98 -6.12 10.32 -3.46
C GLN A 98 -5.87 9.95 -4.92
N HIS A 99 -4.79 9.21 -5.18
CA HIS A 99 -4.41 8.75 -6.52
C HIS A 99 -5.03 7.40 -6.91
N ILE A 100 -5.77 6.73 -6.03
CA ILE A 100 -6.46 5.47 -6.35
C ILE A 100 -7.66 5.77 -7.25
N ALA A 101 -7.65 5.27 -8.47
CA ALA A 101 -8.76 5.31 -9.42
C ALA A 101 -9.53 6.66 -9.40
N GLY A 102 -10.86 6.61 -9.34
CA GLY A 102 -11.74 7.76 -9.22
C GLY A 102 -12.62 7.69 -7.97
N PRO A 103 -13.37 8.78 -7.64
CA PRO A 103 -14.21 8.84 -6.43
C PRO A 103 -15.21 7.68 -6.28
N ALA A 104 -15.77 7.20 -7.41
CA ALA A 104 -16.69 6.06 -7.38
C ALA A 104 -16.05 4.78 -6.84
N VAL A 105 -14.77 4.55 -7.16
CA VAL A 105 -13.98 3.42 -6.65
C VAL A 105 -13.56 3.70 -5.21
N ARG A 106 -13.01 4.89 -4.90
CA ARG A 106 -12.55 5.22 -3.55
C ARG A 106 -13.65 5.18 -2.50
N ASN A 107 -14.88 5.50 -2.87
CA ASN A 107 -16.04 5.42 -1.97
C ASN A 107 -16.47 3.98 -1.62
N ARG A 108 -15.92 2.96 -2.25
CA ARG A 108 -16.26 1.56 -2.04
C ARG A 108 -15.06 0.67 -1.78
N GLY A 109 -13.98 0.84 -2.54
CA GLY A 109 -12.71 0.11 -2.38
C GLY A 109 -12.13 0.34 -0.99
N THR A 110 -11.50 -0.68 -0.41
CA THR A 110 -11.06 -0.72 0.98
C THR A 110 -9.56 -1.03 1.06
N VAL A 111 -8.95 -0.65 2.17
CA VAL A 111 -7.52 -0.91 2.43
C VAL A 111 -7.24 -2.42 2.40
N GLY A 112 -7.98 -3.20 3.19
CA GLY A 112 -7.82 -4.66 3.21
C GLY A 112 -8.14 -5.32 1.87
N GLY A 113 -9.11 -4.78 1.11
CA GLY A 113 -9.41 -5.27 -0.23
C GLY A 113 -8.27 -5.09 -1.22
N THR A 114 -7.56 -3.94 -1.17
CA THR A 114 -6.35 -3.72 -1.99
C THR A 114 -5.20 -4.64 -1.59
N LEU A 115 -4.99 -4.83 -0.28
CA LEU A 115 -3.93 -5.71 0.21
C LEU A 115 -4.22 -7.17 -0.14
N GLY A 116 -5.44 -7.65 0.08
CA GLY A 116 -5.84 -9.01 -0.27
C GLY A 116 -5.89 -9.29 -1.78
N GLU A 117 -6.09 -8.26 -2.63
CA GLU A 117 -5.95 -8.37 -4.08
C GLU A 117 -4.49 -8.57 -4.50
N ALA A 118 -3.56 -7.98 -3.74
CA ALA A 118 -2.12 -8.05 -3.96
C ALA A 118 -1.68 -7.70 -5.40
N ASP A 119 -2.41 -6.78 -6.06
CA ASP A 119 -1.95 -6.25 -7.34
C ASP A 119 -0.68 -5.40 -7.10
N PRO A 120 0.45 -5.67 -7.80
CA PRO A 120 1.69 -4.93 -7.62
C PRO A 120 1.57 -3.44 -7.92
N ALA A 121 0.54 -3.02 -8.67
CA ALA A 121 0.24 -1.61 -8.92
C ALA A 121 -0.55 -0.93 -7.79
N GLY A 122 -0.79 -1.62 -6.66
CA GLY A 122 -1.53 -1.10 -5.51
C GLY A 122 -0.80 0.04 -4.80
N ASN A 123 -1.37 1.26 -4.78
CA ASN A 123 -0.76 2.40 -4.08
C ASN A 123 -0.57 2.13 -2.59
N HIS A 124 -1.58 1.58 -1.90
CA HIS A 124 -1.46 1.25 -0.47
C HIS A 124 -0.41 0.18 -0.21
N SER A 125 -0.31 -0.83 -1.07
CA SER A 125 0.69 -1.90 -0.93
C SER A 125 2.11 -1.33 -0.94
N CYS A 126 2.40 -0.46 -1.91
CA CYS A 126 3.68 0.26 -2.01
C CYS A 126 3.91 1.16 -0.78
N THR A 127 2.91 1.98 -0.43
CA THR A 127 3.02 2.94 0.68
C THR A 127 3.27 2.26 2.03
N LEU A 128 2.50 1.21 2.32
CA LEU A 128 2.62 0.47 3.57
C LEU A 128 3.93 -0.32 3.67
N LEU A 129 4.47 -0.76 2.51
CA LEU A 129 5.79 -1.38 2.46
C LEU A 129 6.90 -0.38 2.85
N ALA A 130 6.83 0.89 2.42
CA ALA A 130 7.75 1.93 2.86
C ALA A 130 7.60 2.27 4.35
N LEU A 131 6.43 2.00 4.93
CA LEU A 131 6.13 2.28 6.34
C LEU A 131 6.39 1.08 7.28
N ASP A 132 6.95 -0.03 6.79
CA ASP A 132 7.15 -1.27 7.55
C ASP A 132 5.90 -1.69 8.33
N ALA A 133 4.76 -1.66 7.65
CA ALA A 133 3.48 -1.97 8.26
C ALA A 133 3.38 -3.46 8.64
N GLU A 134 2.48 -3.75 9.56
CA GLU A 134 2.11 -5.12 9.94
C GLU A 134 0.62 -5.32 9.68
N LEU A 135 0.23 -6.49 9.19
CA LEU A 135 -1.16 -6.86 9.01
C LEU A 135 -1.62 -7.77 10.15
N ALA A 136 -2.73 -7.42 10.78
CA ALA A 136 -3.42 -8.34 11.67
C ALA A 136 -4.39 -9.18 10.84
N VAL A 137 -4.30 -10.49 10.96
CA VAL A 137 -5.21 -11.45 10.33
C VAL A 137 -5.84 -12.35 11.39
N ALA A 138 -7.07 -12.81 11.15
CA ALA A 138 -7.80 -13.69 12.05
C ALA A 138 -8.37 -14.88 11.30
N SER A 139 -8.41 -16.03 11.95
CA SER A 139 -9.13 -17.23 11.55
C SER A 139 -10.01 -17.71 12.71
N ALA A 140 -10.77 -18.79 12.51
CA ALA A 140 -11.51 -19.45 13.58
C ALA A 140 -10.60 -19.97 14.72
N ASP A 141 -9.32 -20.24 14.44
CA ASP A 141 -8.35 -20.76 15.40
C ASP A 141 -7.59 -19.66 16.18
N GLY A 142 -7.70 -18.37 15.77
CA GLY A 142 -7.08 -17.23 16.44
C GLY A 142 -6.56 -16.16 15.51
N GLU A 143 -5.73 -15.28 16.07
CA GLU A 143 -5.16 -14.15 15.37
C GLU A 143 -3.64 -14.27 15.24
N ARG A 144 -3.08 -13.73 14.17
CA ARG A 144 -1.64 -13.56 13.97
C ARG A 144 -1.33 -12.25 13.27
N THR A 145 -0.06 -11.86 13.30
CA THR A 145 0.46 -10.69 12.60
C THR A 145 1.39 -11.14 11.48
N ILE A 146 1.31 -10.47 10.33
CA ILE A 146 2.20 -10.69 9.17
C ILE A 146 2.90 -9.37 8.89
N PRO A 147 4.25 -9.30 8.97
CA PRO A 147 5.00 -8.14 8.49
C PRO A 147 4.76 -7.93 6.98
N ILE A 148 4.71 -6.69 6.56
CA ILE A 148 4.35 -6.35 5.16
C ILE A 148 5.37 -6.88 4.14
N ASP A 149 6.64 -6.99 4.52
CA ASP A 149 7.73 -7.53 3.69
C ASP A 149 7.62 -9.06 3.48
N GLU A 150 6.90 -9.77 4.37
CA GLU A 150 6.57 -11.18 4.24
C GLU A 150 5.18 -11.43 3.65
N PHE A 151 4.40 -10.36 3.39
CA PHE A 151 3.00 -10.46 3.03
C PHE A 151 2.78 -10.79 1.54
N PHE A 152 3.51 -10.15 0.62
CA PHE A 152 3.36 -10.33 -0.82
C PHE A 152 4.30 -11.45 -1.32
N LEU A 153 3.75 -12.61 -1.66
CA LEU A 153 4.56 -13.79 -2.03
C LEU A 153 4.86 -13.86 -3.52
N ALA A 154 3.91 -13.43 -4.36
CA ALA A 154 4.01 -13.40 -5.83
C ALA A 154 2.90 -12.51 -6.40
N TYR A 155 2.84 -12.39 -7.73
CA TYR A 155 1.79 -11.66 -8.42
C TYR A 155 0.40 -12.12 -7.96
N MET A 156 -0.37 -11.20 -7.34
CA MET A 156 -1.71 -11.44 -6.78
C MET A 156 -1.79 -12.62 -5.78
N LEU A 157 -0.71 -12.85 -5.04
CA LEU A 157 -0.63 -13.91 -4.02
C LEU A 157 -0.06 -13.34 -2.72
N THR A 158 -0.77 -13.58 -1.63
CA THR A 158 -0.40 -13.15 -0.28
C THR A 158 -0.08 -14.32 0.64
N ALA A 159 0.47 -14.03 1.82
CA ALA A 159 0.67 -14.96 2.91
C ALA A 159 -0.59 -15.22 3.77
N VAL A 160 -1.74 -14.64 3.39
CA VAL A 160 -3.04 -14.91 4.03
C VAL A 160 -3.51 -16.29 3.62
N GLU A 161 -3.90 -17.11 4.58
CA GLU A 161 -4.43 -18.44 4.32
C GLU A 161 -5.90 -18.39 3.89
N ASP A 162 -6.43 -19.49 3.30
CA ASP A 162 -7.78 -19.50 2.72
C ASP A 162 -8.90 -19.27 3.74
N ASP A 163 -8.65 -19.55 5.02
CA ASP A 163 -9.56 -19.38 6.15
C ASP A 163 -9.30 -18.13 6.99
N GLU A 164 -8.39 -17.26 6.53
CA GLU A 164 -8.04 -16.01 7.23
C GLU A 164 -8.71 -14.77 6.65
N LEU A 165 -9.04 -13.85 7.54
CA LEU A 165 -9.56 -12.51 7.27
C LEU A 165 -8.54 -11.46 7.69
N ILE A 166 -8.21 -10.52 6.80
CA ILE A 166 -7.44 -9.32 7.16
C ILE A 166 -8.31 -8.44 8.06
N MET A 167 -7.84 -8.15 9.27
CA MET A 167 -8.53 -7.35 10.28
C MET A 167 -8.14 -5.88 10.19
N SER A 168 -6.85 -5.61 10.16
CA SER A 168 -6.29 -4.26 10.15
C SER A 168 -4.86 -4.23 9.61
N VAL A 169 -4.40 -3.01 9.38
CA VAL A 169 -3.00 -2.68 9.12
C VAL A 169 -2.51 -1.75 10.22
N ARG A 170 -1.29 -1.99 10.73
CA ARG A 170 -0.65 -1.24 11.79
C ARG A 170 0.67 -0.66 11.34
N VAL A 171 0.93 0.58 11.73
CA VAL A 171 2.20 1.29 11.48
C VAL A 171 2.70 1.86 12.80
N SER A 172 3.96 1.56 13.17
CA SER A 172 4.59 2.15 14.36
C SER A 172 4.92 3.62 14.10
N ARG A 173 4.53 4.51 15.01
CA ARG A 173 4.86 5.94 14.95
C ARG A 173 6.27 6.27 15.39
N GLU A 174 6.89 5.41 16.21
CA GLU A 174 8.25 5.61 16.72
C GLU A 174 9.27 5.80 15.58
N ALA A 175 9.07 5.08 14.47
CA ALA A 175 9.92 5.17 13.30
C ALA A 175 9.80 6.52 12.56
N PHE A 176 8.69 7.25 12.74
CA PHE A 176 8.30 8.41 11.94
C PHE A 176 7.94 9.63 12.80
N PRO A 177 8.89 10.18 13.61
CA PRO A 177 8.64 11.42 14.34
C PRO A 177 8.34 12.57 13.37
N VAL A 178 7.16 13.20 13.53
CA VAL A 178 6.59 14.16 12.57
C VAL A 178 7.52 15.36 12.33
N GLU A 179 8.22 15.81 13.36
CA GLU A 179 9.04 17.03 13.35
C GLU A 179 10.28 16.94 12.43
N ARG A 180 10.69 15.71 12.04
CA ARG A 180 11.91 15.47 11.29
C ARG A 180 11.79 14.34 10.24
N THR A 181 10.55 13.96 9.92
CA THR A 181 10.25 12.95 8.91
C THR A 181 9.46 13.57 7.78
N GLY A 182 9.98 13.51 6.58
CA GLY A 182 9.27 13.87 5.36
C GLY A 182 8.87 12.64 4.56
N MET A 183 7.72 12.73 3.92
CA MET A 183 7.12 11.66 3.16
C MET A 183 6.61 12.16 1.82
N ARG A 184 6.76 11.35 0.75
CA ARG A 184 6.26 11.71 -0.58
C ARG A 184 5.76 10.50 -1.34
N PHE A 185 4.55 10.59 -1.91
CA PHE A 185 4.04 9.68 -2.93
C PHE A 185 4.06 10.32 -4.31
N THR A 186 4.65 9.64 -5.28
CA THR A 186 4.74 10.09 -6.67
C THR A 186 4.17 9.00 -7.58
N VAL A 187 3.37 9.39 -8.58
CA VAL A 187 2.72 8.41 -9.45
C VAL A 187 2.59 8.92 -10.88
N GLU A 188 2.82 8.04 -11.84
CA GLU A 188 2.47 8.23 -13.25
C GLU A 188 1.30 7.32 -13.62
N LYS A 189 0.30 7.89 -14.31
CA LYS A 189 -0.90 7.19 -14.75
C LYS A 189 -1.25 7.61 -16.17
N ARG A 190 -1.64 6.68 -17.00
CA ARG A 190 -2.11 6.98 -18.36
C ARG A 190 -3.37 7.88 -18.37
N ALA A 191 -4.23 7.70 -17.39
CA ALA A 191 -5.44 8.51 -17.18
C ALA A 191 -5.81 8.52 -15.70
N ALA A 192 -6.58 9.51 -15.25
CA ALA A 192 -6.91 9.71 -13.85
C ALA A 192 -7.51 8.49 -13.14
N GLN A 193 -8.20 7.62 -13.87
CA GLN A 193 -8.90 6.46 -13.30
C GLN A 193 -8.25 5.11 -13.64
N THR A 194 -7.05 5.10 -14.21
CA THR A 194 -6.30 3.85 -14.46
C THR A 194 -5.45 3.45 -13.27
N TRP A 195 -4.99 2.21 -13.28
CA TRP A 195 -3.88 1.77 -12.44
C TRP A 195 -2.63 2.61 -12.72
N PRO A 196 -1.73 2.76 -11.77
CA PRO A 196 -0.44 3.37 -11.99
C PRO A 196 0.35 2.66 -13.10
N THR A 197 0.96 3.43 -13.98
CA THR A 197 2.06 2.93 -14.80
C THR A 197 3.27 2.63 -13.92
N LEU A 198 3.49 3.49 -12.93
CA LEU A 198 4.44 3.31 -11.84
C LEU A 198 4.07 4.25 -10.69
N GLY A 199 4.25 3.80 -9.45
CA GLY A 199 4.17 4.61 -8.25
C GLY A 199 5.44 4.49 -7.43
N ALA A 200 5.78 5.51 -6.65
CA ALA A 200 6.90 5.51 -5.72
C ALA A 200 6.50 6.17 -4.39
N SER A 201 6.87 5.54 -3.29
CA SER A 201 6.77 6.08 -1.93
C SER A 201 8.16 6.31 -1.39
N ALA A 202 8.44 7.51 -0.90
CA ALA A 202 9.68 7.86 -0.22
C ALA A 202 9.39 8.39 1.18
N VAL A 203 10.18 7.94 2.13
CA VAL A 203 10.22 8.44 3.51
C VAL A 203 11.66 8.80 3.83
N VAL A 204 11.89 9.97 4.39
CA VAL A 204 13.22 10.42 4.83
C VAL A 204 13.09 10.98 6.23
N ARG A 205 13.92 10.49 7.15
CA ARG A 205 14.09 11.03 8.49
C ARG A 205 15.49 11.59 8.63
N VAL A 206 15.59 12.84 9.11
CA VAL A 206 16.86 13.53 9.32
C VAL A 206 17.20 13.59 10.81
N ASP A 207 18.48 13.81 11.12
CA ASP A 207 19.00 13.97 12.47
C ASP A 207 18.58 15.31 13.11
N ASP A 208 18.84 16.42 12.42
CA ASP A 208 18.52 17.78 12.84
C ASP A 208 17.90 18.56 11.68
N PRO A 209 16.56 18.77 11.69
CA PRO A 209 15.87 19.47 10.59
C PRO A 209 16.26 20.95 10.44
N ASP A 210 16.87 21.56 11.47
CA ASP A 210 17.31 22.95 11.49
C ASP A 210 18.78 23.12 11.04
N ALA A 211 19.50 22.03 10.76
CA ALA A 211 20.88 22.08 10.25
C ALA A 211 20.95 22.61 8.83
N ASP A 212 22.08 23.24 8.44
CA ASP A 212 22.29 23.71 7.06
C ASP A 212 22.31 22.54 6.04
N GLU A 213 22.82 21.38 6.46
CA GLU A 213 22.91 20.13 5.67
C GLU A 213 22.51 18.95 6.57
N PRO A 214 21.19 18.71 6.81
CA PRO A 214 20.74 17.61 7.65
C PRO A 214 21.20 16.24 7.15
N VAL A 215 21.67 15.39 8.06
CA VAL A 215 22.07 14.02 7.74
C VAL A 215 20.84 13.11 7.75
N ILE A 216 20.70 12.28 6.73
CA ILE A 216 19.63 11.28 6.65
C ILE A 216 19.92 10.15 7.65
N GLU A 217 19.11 10.02 8.69
CA GLU A 217 19.18 8.91 9.65
C GLU A 217 18.51 7.63 9.13
N ASP A 218 17.42 7.79 8.38
CA ASP A 218 16.65 6.69 7.83
C ASP A 218 16.03 7.13 6.50
N ALA A 219 16.12 6.27 5.50
CA ALA A 219 15.48 6.46 4.21
C ALA A 219 14.75 5.20 3.80
N ARG A 220 13.58 5.35 3.20
CA ARG A 220 12.77 4.24 2.72
C ARG A 220 12.22 4.57 1.34
N LEU A 221 12.34 3.62 0.43
CA LEU A 221 11.97 3.81 -0.97
C LEU A 221 11.32 2.55 -1.52
N SER A 222 10.05 2.63 -1.84
CA SER A 222 9.29 1.52 -2.41
C SER A 222 8.53 1.92 -3.67
N PHE A 223 8.22 0.93 -4.49
CA PHE A 223 7.62 1.12 -5.80
C PHE A 223 6.41 0.22 -6.02
N ALA A 224 5.37 0.78 -6.63
CA ALA A 224 4.23 0.06 -7.19
C ALA A 224 4.44 -0.16 -8.69
N ASN A 225 4.09 -1.34 -9.19
CA ASN A 225 4.18 -1.74 -10.59
C ASN A 225 5.61 -1.76 -11.17
N ALA A 226 6.60 -2.00 -10.29
CA ALA A 226 8.02 -2.05 -10.62
C ALA A 226 8.60 -3.49 -10.62
N ALA A 227 7.82 -4.47 -10.16
CA ALA A 227 8.13 -5.90 -10.13
C ALA A 227 6.82 -6.69 -10.02
N ASP A 228 6.89 -8.01 -9.87
CA ASP A 228 5.72 -8.90 -9.69
C ASP A 228 5.01 -8.69 -8.33
N VAL A 229 5.69 -8.05 -7.39
CA VAL A 229 5.15 -7.62 -6.08
C VAL A 229 5.56 -6.17 -5.83
N PRO A 230 4.93 -5.44 -4.88
CA PRO A 230 5.45 -4.16 -4.43
C PRO A 230 6.92 -4.29 -4.03
N LEU A 231 7.78 -3.41 -4.53
CA LEU A 231 9.22 -3.53 -4.40
C LEU A 231 9.77 -2.46 -3.46
N ARG A 232 10.62 -2.86 -2.50
CA ARG A 232 11.44 -1.96 -1.69
C ARG A 232 12.91 -2.07 -2.08
N THR A 233 13.59 -0.94 -2.22
CA THR A 233 14.97 -0.87 -2.74
C THR A 233 15.97 -0.57 -1.61
N HIS A 234 16.26 -1.58 -0.78
CA HIS A 234 17.15 -1.44 0.39
C HIS A 234 18.57 -0.96 0.05
N ASP A 235 19.11 -1.36 -1.11
CA ASP A 235 20.45 -0.92 -1.53
C ASP A 235 20.47 0.59 -1.80
N ALA A 236 19.43 1.13 -2.45
CA ALA A 236 19.26 2.56 -2.69
C ALA A 236 19.04 3.35 -1.37
N GLU A 237 18.30 2.79 -0.41
CA GLU A 237 18.11 3.38 0.92
C GLU A 237 19.45 3.47 1.69
N ALA A 238 20.27 2.42 1.61
CA ALA A 238 21.56 2.36 2.27
C ALA A 238 22.56 3.38 1.72
N GLU A 239 22.46 3.75 0.43
CA GLU A 239 23.36 4.73 -0.18
C GLU A 239 23.20 6.15 0.40
N VAL A 240 21.97 6.53 0.74
CA VAL A 240 21.68 7.88 1.26
C VAL A 240 21.72 7.97 2.78
N THR A 241 21.63 6.85 3.48
CA THR A 241 21.63 6.82 4.95
C THR A 241 23.03 7.15 5.50
N GLY A 242 23.11 8.10 6.43
CA GLY A 242 24.35 8.56 7.05
C GLY A 242 25.00 9.75 6.35
N GLU A 243 24.41 10.27 5.27
CA GLU A 243 24.92 11.39 4.50
C GLU A 243 23.86 12.50 4.35
N PRO A 244 24.25 13.77 4.18
CA PRO A 244 23.35 14.81 3.69
C PRO A 244 22.97 14.54 2.23
N LEU A 245 21.73 14.86 1.84
CA LEU A 245 21.28 14.64 0.48
C LEU A 245 22.01 15.57 -0.49
N SER A 246 22.56 14.99 -1.56
CA SER A 246 23.27 15.72 -2.63
C SER A 246 22.81 15.27 -4.01
N GLU A 247 23.05 16.09 -5.04
CA GLU A 247 22.71 15.71 -6.42
C GLU A 247 23.47 14.43 -6.85
N GLY A 248 24.74 14.28 -6.41
CA GLY A 248 25.52 13.08 -6.72
C GLY A 248 24.94 11.81 -6.08
N LEU A 249 24.41 11.89 -4.85
CA LEU A 249 23.70 10.77 -4.21
C LEU A 249 22.38 10.45 -4.92
N LEU A 250 21.63 11.47 -5.32
CA LEU A 250 20.39 11.28 -6.07
C LEU A 250 20.63 10.62 -7.44
N GLU A 251 21.75 10.92 -8.12
CA GLU A 251 22.15 10.24 -9.36
C GLU A 251 22.52 8.77 -9.09
N SER A 252 23.30 8.50 -8.04
CA SER A 252 23.69 7.13 -7.66
C SER A 252 22.47 6.26 -7.32
N VAL A 253 21.56 6.78 -6.50
CA VAL A 253 20.27 6.10 -6.16
C VAL A 253 19.45 5.82 -7.42
N ALA A 254 19.40 6.77 -8.36
CA ALA A 254 18.64 6.57 -9.60
C ALA A 254 19.21 5.40 -10.42
N ASP A 255 20.52 5.26 -10.51
CA ASP A 255 21.19 4.16 -11.20
C ASP A 255 20.93 2.83 -10.48
N THR A 256 21.03 2.80 -9.14
CA THR A 256 20.74 1.61 -8.33
C THR A 256 19.28 1.16 -8.48
N VAL A 257 18.33 2.10 -8.46
CA VAL A 257 16.90 1.80 -8.67
C VAL A 257 16.65 1.30 -10.09
N TYR A 258 17.26 1.93 -11.12
CA TYR A 258 17.12 1.47 -12.51
C TYR A 258 17.52 0.00 -12.67
N ASP A 259 18.58 -0.42 -12.00
CA ASP A 259 19.08 -1.80 -12.07
C ASP A 259 18.24 -2.78 -11.22
N ALA A 260 17.64 -2.30 -10.13
CA ALA A 260 16.87 -3.14 -9.19
C ALA A 260 15.45 -3.47 -9.66
N VAL A 261 14.81 -2.62 -10.50
CA VAL A 261 13.42 -2.82 -10.91
C VAL A 261 13.31 -3.76 -12.10
N GLU A 262 12.31 -4.67 -12.06
CA GLU A 262 12.00 -5.65 -13.09
C GLU A 262 10.50 -5.56 -13.48
N PRO A 263 10.07 -4.43 -14.07
CA PRO A 263 8.66 -4.19 -14.32
C PRO A 263 8.14 -5.00 -15.50
N GLN A 264 6.89 -5.47 -15.38
CA GLN A 264 6.18 -6.08 -16.50
C GLN A 264 5.88 -5.05 -17.59
N GLU A 265 6.05 -5.45 -18.86
CA GLU A 265 5.64 -4.63 -20.00
C GLU A 265 4.12 -4.43 -20.05
N GLU A 266 3.70 -3.24 -20.38
CA GLU A 266 2.31 -2.88 -20.66
C GLU A 266 2.16 -2.34 -22.08
N MET A 267 0.93 -2.36 -22.60
CA MET A 267 0.64 -1.88 -23.97
C MET A 267 1.14 -0.44 -24.24
N HIS A 268 1.29 0.38 -23.22
CA HIS A 268 1.64 1.81 -23.32
C HIS A 268 2.94 2.20 -22.61
N ALA A 269 3.60 1.24 -21.99
CA ALA A 269 4.85 1.46 -21.25
C ALA A 269 5.70 0.18 -21.29
N ASP A 270 6.81 0.24 -21.99
CA ASP A 270 7.78 -0.86 -22.03
C ASP A 270 8.64 -0.89 -20.75
N GLU A 271 9.41 -1.95 -20.60
CA GLU A 271 10.31 -2.15 -19.46
C GLU A 271 11.30 -1.00 -19.30
N THR A 272 11.91 -0.55 -20.40
CA THR A 272 12.91 0.52 -20.39
C THR A 272 12.30 1.83 -19.87
N TYR A 273 11.13 2.20 -20.38
CA TYR A 273 10.42 3.38 -19.91
C TYR A 273 10.10 3.32 -18.42
N LYS A 274 9.60 2.16 -17.93
CA LYS A 274 9.29 2.00 -16.50
C LYS A 274 10.55 2.05 -15.63
N ARG A 275 11.69 1.51 -16.07
CA ARG A 275 12.97 1.62 -15.37
C ARG A 275 13.45 3.06 -15.28
N GLU A 276 13.43 3.83 -16.38
CA GLU A 276 13.77 5.26 -16.39
C GLU A 276 12.81 6.08 -15.51
N LEU A 277 11.54 5.72 -15.51
CA LEU A 277 10.53 6.37 -14.68
C LEU A 277 10.78 6.09 -13.17
N ALA A 278 11.12 4.85 -12.80
CA ALA A 278 11.46 4.48 -11.43
C ALA A 278 12.68 5.26 -10.92
N ALA A 279 13.76 5.32 -11.71
CA ALA A 279 14.94 6.12 -11.42
C ALA A 279 14.61 7.61 -11.23
N THR A 280 13.78 8.17 -12.12
CA THR A 280 13.29 9.55 -12.01
C THR A 280 12.47 9.79 -10.75
N PHE A 281 11.58 8.84 -10.40
CA PHE A 281 10.73 8.96 -9.22
C PHE A 281 11.52 8.79 -7.92
N ALA A 282 12.54 7.90 -7.90
CA ALA A 282 13.46 7.79 -6.79
C ALA A 282 14.08 9.15 -6.42
N ARG A 283 14.68 9.81 -7.41
CA ARG A 283 15.30 11.13 -7.23
C ARG A 283 14.30 12.17 -6.72
N ARG A 284 13.15 12.31 -7.40
CA ARG A 284 12.15 13.33 -7.09
C ARG A 284 11.49 13.10 -5.73
N SER A 285 11.12 11.85 -5.44
CA SER A 285 10.44 11.54 -4.20
C SER A 285 11.36 11.67 -2.99
N LEU A 286 12.62 11.23 -3.11
CA LEU A 286 13.61 11.40 -2.04
C LEU A 286 13.94 12.88 -1.80
N ALA A 287 14.15 13.68 -2.86
CA ALA A 287 14.40 15.11 -2.72
C ALA A 287 13.23 15.82 -2.03
N THR A 288 11.99 15.57 -2.48
CA THR A 288 10.80 16.16 -1.85
C THR A 288 10.62 15.68 -0.40
N ALA A 289 10.84 14.38 -0.12
CA ALA A 289 10.75 13.87 1.24
C ALA A 289 11.81 14.50 2.16
N TYR A 290 13.03 14.70 1.65
CA TYR A 290 14.09 15.37 2.39
C TYR A 290 13.77 16.84 2.68
N ASP A 291 13.22 17.58 1.72
CA ASP A 291 12.78 18.97 1.91
C ASP A 291 11.64 19.02 2.95
N ARG A 292 10.67 18.10 2.89
CA ARG A 292 9.58 18.01 3.87
C ARG A 292 10.06 17.68 5.28
N ALA A 293 11.10 16.85 5.41
CA ALA A 293 11.71 16.55 6.71
C ALA A 293 12.31 17.78 7.40
N GLN A 294 12.61 18.84 6.63
CA GLN A 294 13.11 20.13 7.07
C GLN A 294 12.01 21.21 7.15
N GLY A 295 10.76 20.88 6.84
CA GLY A 295 9.66 21.84 6.77
C GLY A 295 9.76 22.85 5.62
N LEU A 296 10.49 22.51 4.54
CA LEU A 296 10.75 23.40 3.40
C LEU A 296 9.76 23.25 2.23
N ASP A 297 8.89 22.22 2.26
CA ASP A 297 7.92 21.99 1.20
C ASP A 297 6.67 22.87 1.40
N GLU A 298 6.23 23.55 0.32
CA GLU A 298 4.99 24.35 0.25
C GLU A 298 3.79 23.54 -0.27
#